data_258d208a6df026e62d782d2e695095d4
#
_entry.id   258d208a6df026e62d782d2e695095d4
#
_cell.length_a   1.000
_cell.length_b   1.000
_cell.length_c   1.000
_cell.angle_alpha   90.00
_cell.angle_beta   90.00
_cell.angle_gamma   90.00
#
_symmetry.space_group_name_H-M   'P 1'
#
loop_
_entity.id
_entity.type
_entity.pdbx_description
1 polymer ?
#
loop_
_entity_poly.entity_id
_entity_poly.type
_entity_poly.pdbx_seq_one_letter_code
_entity_poly.pdbx_strand_id
1 'polypeptide(L)'
;KDDVLLTVDDLPAGSTVRLAVMDRFDGNVWNLSDSTMASDSSNYHRVGDSIANNAAGKRFTAKFTVDDGLSDYWLPMAGAASSVKFATSSDADSFYYNTDTMSAIYPSRTSPGLSYTETGVIPRTPTDKEIAKANASSISQPKAEDVPDCVDKLATAIAGGQSKGGEAAQALADKLRESGWFSHGLNGD
;
A
#
# COMPACT_ATOMS: atom_id res chain seq x y z
N LYS A 1 2.43 -2.06 25.10
CA LYS A 1 1.14 -1.40 25.18
C LYS A 1 0.21 -2.14 24.22
N ASP A 2 -0.76 -2.85 24.78
CA ASP A 2 -1.60 -3.81 24.03
C ASP A 2 -2.96 -3.18 23.68
N ASP A 3 -2.95 -1.94 23.16
CA ASP A 3 -4.17 -1.27 22.76
C ASP A 3 -4.68 -1.88 21.45
N VAL A 4 -5.94 -2.27 21.40
CA VAL A 4 -6.60 -2.72 20.17
C VAL A 4 -6.83 -1.49 19.28
N LEU A 5 -6.39 -1.59 18.04
CA LEU A 5 -6.54 -0.51 17.05
C LEU A 5 -7.82 -0.66 16.24
N LEU A 6 -8.15 -1.90 15.91
CA LEU A 6 -9.22 -2.20 14.96
C LEU A 6 -9.75 -3.62 15.20
N THR A 7 -11.06 -3.76 15.16
CA THR A 7 -11.76 -5.05 15.09
C THR A 7 -12.29 -5.27 13.66
N VAL A 8 -12.03 -6.44 13.09
CA VAL A 8 -12.46 -6.77 11.73
C VAL A 8 -13.18 -8.11 11.73
N ASP A 9 -14.44 -8.10 11.29
CA ASP A 9 -15.26 -9.28 11.15
C ASP A 9 -15.35 -9.71 9.69
N ASP A 10 -15.42 -11.02 9.43
CA ASP A 10 -15.64 -11.66 8.12
C ASP A 10 -14.54 -11.41 7.07
N LEU A 11 -13.37 -10.93 7.48
CA LEU A 11 -12.23 -10.84 6.57
C LEU A 11 -11.66 -12.26 6.31
N PRO A 12 -11.36 -12.64 5.05
CA PRO A 12 -10.78 -13.94 4.75
C PRO A 12 -9.46 -14.17 5.51
N ALA A 13 -9.31 -15.37 6.09
CA ALA A 13 -8.11 -15.74 6.82
C ALA A 13 -6.83 -15.52 5.99
N GLY A 14 -5.79 -14.99 6.60
CA GLY A 14 -4.52 -14.67 5.97
C GLY A 14 -4.51 -13.36 5.17
N SER A 15 -5.62 -12.62 5.15
CA SER A 15 -5.65 -11.27 4.58
C SER A 15 -4.96 -10.26 5.50
N THR A 16 -4.47 -9.19 4.92
CA THR A 16 -3.87 -8.06 5.63
C THR A 16 -4.73 -6.81 5.52
N VAL A 17 -4.65 -5.95 6.52
CA VAL A 17 -5.26 -4.63 6.50
C VAL A 17 -4.17 -3.59 6.26
N ARG A 18 -4.41 -2.72 5.28
CA ARG A 18 -3.54 -1.60 4.95
C ARG A 18 -3.94 -0.41 5.82
N LEU A 19 -3.00 0.13 6.58
CA LEU A 19 -3.23 1.33 7.39
C LEU A 19 -2.92 2.60 6.62
N ALA A 20 -1.82 2.63 5.88
CA ALA A 20 -1.36 3.78 5.11
C ALA A 20 -0.61 3.35 3.86
N VAL A 21 -0.48 4.25 2.89
CA VAL A 21 0.38 4.09 1.71
C VAL A 21 1.24 5.32 1.56
N MET A 22 2.54 5.12 1.46
CA MET A 22 3.53 6.16 1.18
C MET A 22 4.38 5.63 0.02
N ASP A 23 4.45 6.36 -1.07
CA ASP A 23 5.06 5.90 -2.33
C ASP A 23 6.19 6.79 -2.84
N ARG A 24 6.52 7.85 -2.10
CA ARG A 24 7.66 8.72 -2.37
C ARG A 24 8.67 8.68 -1.24
N PHE A 25 9.91 8.35 -1.58
CA PHE A 25 11.07 8.47 -0.69
C PHE A 25 11.96 9.60 -1.19
N ASP A 26 12.25 10.58 -0.35
CA ASP A 26 13.09 11.74 -0.70
C ASP A 26 14.56 11.59 -0.31
N GLY A 27 14.94 10.43 0.22
CA GLY A 27 16.26 10.14 0.77
C GLY A 27 16.28 10.06 2.29
N ASN A 28 15.30 10.68 2.95
CA ASN A 28 15.18 10.71 4.41
C ASN A 28 13.83 10.21 4.91
N VAL A 29 12.75 10.56 4.20
CA VAL A 29 11.38 10.31 4.67
C VAL A 29 10.54 9.71 3.54
N TRP A 30 9.70 8.74 3.90
CA TRP A 30 8.61 8.27 3.05
C TRP A 30 7.42 9.21 3.19
N ASN A 31 6.83 9.62 2.06
CA ASN A 31 5.66 10.50 2.00
C ASN A 31 4.73 10.09 0.84
N LEU A 32 3.64 10.83 0.68
CA LEU A 32 2.79 10.73 -0.50
C LEU A 32 3.49 11.38 -1.70
N SER A 33 3.37 10.79 -2.90
CA SER A 33 3.74 11.46 -4.13
C SER A 33 2.81 12.65 -4.38
N ASP A 34 3.30 13.64 -5.10
CA ASP A 34 2.51 14.80 -5.48
C ASP A 34 1.71 14.56 -6.78
N SER A 35 0.76 15.46 -7.07
CA SER A 35 -0.15 15.36 -8.21
C SER A 35 0.53 15.44 -9.59
N THR A 36 1.83 15.58 -9.65
CA THR A 36 2.60 15.60 -10.91
C THR A 36 3.05 14.22 -11.36
N MET A 37 2.88 13.21 -10.51
CA MET A 37 3.28 11.83 -10.78
C MET A 37 2.16 11.06 -11.47
N ALA A 38 2.52 10.16 -12.39
CA ALA A 38 1.55 9.33 -13.11
C ALA A 38 0.84 8.30 -12.21
N SER A 39 1.45 7.93 -11.10
CA SER A 39 0.88 7.11 -10.02
C SER A 39 0.97 7.94 -8.76
N ASP A 40 -0.12 8.57 -8.41
CA ASP A 40 -0.17 9.61 -7.39
C ASP A 40 -0.92 9.11 -6.16
N SER A 41 -0.20 8.86 -5.08
CA SER A 41 -0.82 8.45 -3.81
C SER A 41 -1.58 9.58 -3.13
N SER A 42 -1.46 10.81 -3.60
CA SER A 42 -2.27 11.95 -3.13
C SER A 42 -3.63 12.08 -3.86
N ASN A 43 -3.88 11.26 -4.88
CA ASN A 43 -5.09 11.30 -5.70
C ASN A 43 -6.31 10.67 -5.01
N TYR A 44 -6.75 11.27 -3.92
CA TYR A 44 -7.92 10.84 -3.17
C TYR A 44 -9.17 11.58 -3.62
N HIS A 45 -10.20 10.83 -4.00
CA HIS A 45 -11.47 11.38 -4.44
C HIS A 45 -12.62 10.91 -3.55
N ARG A 46 -13.64 11.74 -3.41
CA ARG A 46 -14.94 11.26 -2.92
C ARG A 46 -15.49 10.23 -3.90
N VAL A 47 -15.87 9.09 -3.38
CA VAL A 47 -16.49 8.01 -4.16
C VAL A 47 -17.93 7.83 -3.70
N GLY A 48 -18.77 7.46 -4.63
CA GLY A 48 -20.17 7.12 -4.33
C GLY A 48 -20.30 5.68 -3.78
N ASP A 49 -21.52 5.16 -3.83
CA ASP A 49 -21.86 3.81 -3.33
C ASP A 49 -21.15 2.68 -4.08
N SER A 50 -20.54 2.96 -5.23
CA SER A 50 -19.83 1.99 -6.07
C SER A 50 -18.50 2.55 -6.51
N ILE A 51 -17.46 1.74 -6.38
CA ILE A 51 -16.08 2.03 -6.78
C ILE A 51 -15.72 1.06 -7.91
N ALA A 52 -15.25 1.62 -9.05
CA ALA A 52 -14.79 0.80 -10.15
C ALA A 52 -13.58 -0.05 -9.72
N ASN A 53 -13.67 -1.37 -9.92
CA ASN A 53 -12.65 -2.31 -9.49
C ASN A 53 -12.51 -3.44 -10.49
N ASN A 54 -11.33 -3.56 -11.08
CA ASN A 54 -10.97 -4.60 -12.04
C ASN A 54 -10.02 -5.66 -11.43
N ALA A 55 -9.78 -5.63 -10.11
CA ALA A 55 -8.88 -6.56 -9.46
C ALA A 55 -9.40 -7.99 -9.55
N ALA A 56 -8.53 -8.90 -9.98
CA ALA A 56 -8.78 -10.33 -9.94
C ALA A 56 -8.33 -10.90 -8.59
N GLY A 57 -9.19 -11.72 -7.95
CA GLY A 57 -8.85 -12.30 -6.66
C GLY A 57 -10.07 -12.83 -5.92
N LYS A 58 -9.95 -12.95 -4.60
CA LYS A 58 -10.99 -13.44 -3.72
C LYS A 58 -11.93 -12.32 -3.29
N ARG A 59 -13.21 -12.42 -3.61
CA ARG A 59 -14.22 -11.47 -3.14
C ARG A 59 -14.42 -11.57 -1.62
N PHE A 60 -14.69 -10.46 -0.98
CA PHE A 60 -15.00 -10.40 0.45
C PHE A 60 -15.98 -9.26 0.74
N THR A 61 -16.62 -9.38 1.89
CA THR A 61 -17.36 -8.31 2.56
C THR A 61 -17.00 -8.42 4.02
N ALA A 62 -16.38 -7.39 4.57
CA ALA A 62 -15.89 -7.37 5.94
C ALA A 62 -16.35 -6.10 6.65
N LYS A 63 -16.66 -6.23 7.95
CA LYS A 63 -17.00 -5.11 8.80
C LYS A 63 -15.80 -4.69 9.62
N PHE A 64 -15.52 -3.41 9.63
CA PHE A 64 -14.46 -2.77 10.38
C PHE A 64 -15.06 -1.91 11.48
N THR A 65 -14.46 -1.96 12.66
CA THR A 65 -14.80 -1.09 13.79
C THR A 65 -13.51 -0.55 14.36
N VAL A 66 -13.40 0.77 14.42
CA VAL A 66 -12.25 1.47 15.01
C VAL A 66 -12.32 1.37 16.52
N ASP A 67 -11.24 0.94 17.15
CA ASP A 67 -11.09 0.82 18.60
C ASP A 67 -10.28 1.97 19.20
N ASP A 68 -10.13 1.98 20.52
CA ASP A 68 -9.55 3.11 21.28
C ASP A 68 -8.10 3.46 20.92
N GLY A 69 -7.35 2.49 20.38
CA GLY A 69 -5.95 2.68 20.01
C GLY A 69 -5.70 3.42 18.71
N LEU A 70 -6.75 3.68 17.90
CA LEU A 70 -6.61 4.29 16.58
C LEU A 70 -7.31 5.65 16.49
N SER A 71 -6.54 6.69 16.21
CA SER A 71 -7.05 8.02 15.85
C SER A 71 -6.14 8.63 14.79
N ASP A 72 -6.52 8.48 13.52
CA ASP A 72 -5.69 8.84 12.37
C ASP A 72 -6.54 9.42 11.23
N TYR A 73 -5.88 10.03 10.25
CA TYR A 73 -6.48 10.44 8.98
C TYR A 73 -6.58 9.30 7.96
N TRP A 74 -5.83 8.22 8.16
CA TRP A 74 -5.94 7.02 7.36
C TRP A 74 -7.12 6.16 7.81
N LEU A 75 -7.92 5.71 6.84
CA LEU A 75 -8.96 4.72 7.09
C LEU A 75 -8.44 3.33 6.70
N PRO A 76 -8.36 2.37 7.63
CA PRO A 76 -7.88 1.03 7.32
C PRO A 76 -8.71 0.34 6.23
N MET A 77 -8.06 -0.30 5.25
CA MET A 77 -8.69 -1.00 4.13
C MET A 77 -8.03 -2.37 3.89
N ALA A 78 -8.81 -3.37 3.45
CA ALA A 78 -8.26 -4.72 3.26
C ALA A 78 -7.82 -5.02 1.83
N GLY A 79 -8.58 -4.61 0.85
CA GLY A 79 -8.31 -5.00 -0.54
C GLY A 79 -8.52 -3.87 -1.53
N ALA A 80 -8.88 -4.24 -2.75
CA ALA A 80 -9.40 -3.31 -3.75
C ALA A 80 -10.92 -3.19 -3.52
N ALA A 81 -11.37 -2.04 -2.99
CA ALA A 81 -12.76 -1.83 -2.66
C ALA A 81 -13.64 -1.71 -3.90
N SER A 82 -14.83 -2.31 -3.85
CA SER A 82 -15.92 -2.10 -4.80
C SER A 82 -17.02 -1.22 -4.21
N SER A 83 -17.15 -1.22 -2.89
CA SER A 83 -18.00 -0.29 -2.13
C SER A 83 -17.55 -0.20 -0.68
N VAL A 84 -17.81 0.95 -0.08
CA VAL A 84 -17.65 1.14 1.37
C VAL A 84 -18.92 1.77 1.90
N LYS A 85 -19.53 1.15 2.91
CA LYS A 85 -20.79 1.62 3.52
C LYS A 85 -20.56 1.98 4.98
N PHE A 86 -20.90 3.17 5.34
CA PHE A 86 -20.87 3.67 6.71
C PHE A 86 -22.23 3.56 7.38
N ALA A 87 -22.24 3.61 8.72
CA ALA A 87 -23.48 3.61 9.50
C ALA A 87 -24.28 4.90 9.32
N THR A 88 -23.59 6.02 9.06
CA THR A 88 -24.21 7.33 8.88
C THR A 88 -23.80 7.98 7.57
N SER A 89 -24.64 8.88 7.03
CA SER A 89 -24.30 9.67 5.84
C SER A 89 -23.17 10.67 6.11
N SER A 90 -23.07 11.19 7.32
CA SER A 90 -22.00 12.09 7.75
C SER A 90 -20.62 11.42 7.64
N ASP A 91 -20.54 10.15 8.04
CA ASP A 91 -19.29 9.38 7.94
C ASP A 91 -18.95 9.10 6.48
N ALA A 92 -19.95 8.77 5.67
CA ALA A 92 -19.77 8.56 4.22
C ALA A 92 -19.27 9.82 3.51
N ASP A 93 -19.72 11.01 3.94
CA ASP A 93 -19.27 12.29 3.39
C ASP A 93 -17.80 12.61 3.69
N SER A 94 -17.23 12.00 4.71
CA SER A 94 -15.82 12.14 5.11
C SER A 94 -14.90 11.08 4.50
N PHE A 95 -15.41 10.23 3.63
CA PHE A 95 -14.64 9.16 3.02
C PHE A 95 -14.07 9.55 1.65
N TYR A 96 -12.76 9.39 1.48
CA TYR A 96 -12.03 9.59 0.22
C TYR A 96 -11.19 8.34 -0.08
N TYR A 97 -11.21 7.92 -1.33
CA TYR A 97 -10.52 6.69 -1.77
C TYR A 97 -9.62 6.97 -2.97
N ASN A 98 -8.46 6.33 -2.96
CA ASN A 98 -7.52 6.31 -4.09
C ASN A 98 -7.52 4.91 -4.72
N THR A 99 -7.98 4.80 -5.96
CA THR A 99 -8.09 3.53 -6.68
C THR A 99 -6.73 2.96 -7.07
N ASP A 100 -5.72 3.79 -7.28
CA ASP A 100 -4.38 3.37 -7.71
C ASP A 100 -3.61 2.72 -6.57
N THR A 101 -3.72 3.27 -5.38
CA THR A 101 -3.07 2.74 -4.18
C THR A 101 -3.97 1.83 -3.35
N MET A 102 -5.27 1.75 -3.67
CA MET A 102 -6.29 1.00 -2.92
C MET A 102 -6.31 1.40 -1.44
N SER A 103 -6.15 2.69 -1.15
CA SER A 103 -6.09 3.24 0.20
C SER A 103 -7.14 4.32 0.41
N ALA A 104 -7.45 4.62 1.66
CA ALA A 104 -8.47 5.58 2.00
C ALA A 104 -8.00 6.57 3.06
N ILE A 105 -8.52 7.79 2.96
CA ILE A 105 -8.36 8.81 4.00
C ILE A 105 -9.72 9.25 4.54
N TYR A 106 -9.70 9.66 5.79
CA TYR A 106 -10.86 10.12 6.54
C TYR A 106 -10.51 11.46 7.23
N PRO A 107 -10.68 12.60 6.53
CA PRO A 107 -10.24 13.92 7.01
C PRO A 107 -10.81 14.34 8.36
N SER A 108 -11.98 13.81 8.76
CA SER A 108 -12.56 14.04 10.09
C SER A 108 -11.84 13.30 11.22
N ARG A 109 -10.80 12.53 10.92
CA ARG A 109 -10.07 11.59 11.80
C ARG A 109 -10.93 10.43 12.27
N THR A 110 -10.35 9.25 12.21
CA THR A 110 -10.97 8.06 12.81
C THR A 110 -11.08 8.22 14.33
N SER A 111 -12.13 7.68 14.89
CA SER A 111 -12.38 7.69 16.33
C SER A 111 -13.02 6.37 16.77
N PRO A 112 -12.89 6.00 18.04
CA PRO A 112 -13.54 4.82 18.58
C PRO A 112 -15.02 4.75 18.26
N GLY A 113 -15.47 3.57 17.79
CA GLY A 113 -16.85 3.33 17.39
C GLY A 113 -17.18 3.66 15.92
N LEU A 114 -16.29 4.33 15.17
CA LEU A 114 -16.45 4.46 13.71
C LEU A 114 -16.53 3.07 13.10
N SER A 115 -17.61 2.77 12.38
CA SER A 115 -17.84 1.45 11.78
C SER A 115 -18.24 1.57 10.32
N TYR A 116 -17.65 0.73 9.48
CA TYR A 116 -17.93 0.66 8.05
C TYR A 116 -17.81 -0.77 7.54
N THR A 117 -18.46 -1.02 6.42
CA THR A 117 -18.40 -2.32 5.72
C THR A 117 -17.72 -2.13 4.37
N GLU A 118 -16.60 -2.77 4.18
CA GLU A 118 -15.90 -2.84 2.89
C GLU A 118 -16.33 -4.09 2.14
N THR A 119 -16.78 -3.92 0.90
CA THR A 119 -16.94 -5.01 -0.07
C THR A 119 -15.92 -4.80 -1.17
N GLY A 120 -15.19 -5.86 -1.52
CA GLY A 120 -14.12 -5.73 -2.50
C GLY A 120 -13.49 -7.06 -2.89
N VAL A 121 -12.26 -6.98 -3.34
CA VAL A 121 -11.46 -8.11 -3.79
C VAL A 121 -10.11 -8.07 -3.09
N ILE A 122 -9.73 -9.17 -2.44
CA ILE A 122 -8.33 -9.39 -2.05
C ILE A 122 -7.58 -9.80 -3.32
N PRO A 123 -6.66 -8.96 -3.84
CA PRO A 123 -5.94 -9.27 -5.07
C PRO A 123 -5.15 -10.57 -4.95
N ARG A 124 -5.13 -11.33 -6.03
CA ARG A 124 -4.34 -12.55 -6.10
C ARG A 124 -2.85 -12.22 -6.09
N THR A 125 -2.10 -12.88 -5.25
CA THR A 125 -0.64 -12.82 -5.30
C THR A 125 -0.15 -13.53 -6.57
N PRO A 126 0.62 -12.87 -7.45
CA PRO A 126 1.21 -13.53 -8.61
C PRO A 126 2.23 -14.59 -8.19
N THR A 127 2.39 -15.62 -9.01
CA THR A 127 3.44 -16.61 -8.83
C THR A 127 4.81 -16.05 -9.26
N ASP A 128 5.90 -16.64 -8.76
CA ASP A 128 7.28 -16.24 -9.15
C ASP A 128 7.48 -16.30 -10.66
N LYS A 129 6.88 -17.28 -11.34
CA LYS A 129 6.92 -17.42 -12.80
C LYS A 129 6.19 -16.29 -13.53
N GLU A 130 5.12 -15.77 -12.96
CA GLU A 130 4.39 -14.63 -13.50
C GLU A 130 5.16 -13.33 -13.27
N ILE A 131 5.74 -13.18 -12.07
CA ILE A 131 6.61 -12.04 -11.75
C ILE A 131 7.81 -12.01 -12.69
N ALA A 132 8.52 -13.11 -12.86
CA ALA A 132 9.70 -13.20 -13.75
C ALA A 132 9.41 -12.73 -15.19
N LYS A 133 8.20 -12.98 -15.69
CA LYS A 133 7.77 -12.55 -17.04
C LYS A 133 7.35 -11.10 -17.15
N ALA A 134 7.16 -10.42 -16.04
CA ALA A 134 6.68 -9.04 -16.03
C ALA A 134 7.76 -8.07 -16.53
N ASN A 135 7.35 -7.09 -17.32
CA ASN A 135 8.22 -5.97 -17.68
C ASN A 135 8.14 -4.90 -16.58
N ALA A 136 9.18 -4.08 -16.47
CA ALA A 136 9.11 -2.87 -15.69
C ALA A 136 8.06 -1.92 -16.29
N SER A 137 7.33 -1.22 -15.44
CA SER A 137 6.40 -0.17 -15.87
C SER A 137 7.18 1.04 -16.39
N SER A 138 6.58 1.76 -17.32
CA SER A 138 7.08 3.07 -17.80
C SER A 138 6.66 4.23 -16.89
N ILE A 139 6.14 3.95 -15.71
CA ILE A 139 5.75 4.98 -14.73
C ILE A 139 6.99 5.77 -14.30
N SER A 140 6.88 7.10 -14.31
CA SER A 140 7.91 7.97 -13.76
C SER A 140 8.03 7.74 -12.24
N GLN A 141 9.26 7.49 -11.79
CA GLN A 141 9.55 7.34 -10.37
C GLN A 141 10.27 8.60 -9.86
N PRO A 142 10.05 9.01 -8.61
CA PRO A 142 10.87 10.05 -8.00
C PRO A 142 12.34 9.66 -8.04
N LYS A 143 13.22 10.60 -8.34
CA LYS A 143 14.64 10.38 -8.15
C LYS A 143 14.95 10.43 -6.67
N ALA A 144 15.59 9.40 -6.15
CA ALA A 144 16.23 9.47 -4.84
C ALA A 144 17.43 10.42 -4.93
N GLU A 145 17.55 11.33 -3.97
CA GLU A 145 18.68 12.25 -3.87
C GLU A 145 19.78 11.60 -3.01
N ASP A 146 21.03 12.02 -3.23
CA ASP A 146 22.21 11.58 -2.46
C ASP A 146 22.41 10.07 -2.35
N VAL A 147 22.06 9.31 -3.42
CA VAL A 147 22.26 7.87 -3.47
C VAL A 147 23.75 7.57 -3.53
N PRO A 148 24.32 6.78 -2.60
CA PRO A 148 25.72 6.38 -2.67
C PRO A 148 26.03 5.58 -3.94
N ASP A 149 27.18 5.84 -4.58
CA ASP A 149 27.62 5.12 -5.80
C ASP A 149 27.63 3.58 -5.67
N CYS A 150 27.79 3.08 -4.47
CA CYS A 150 27.79 1.63 -4.23
C CYS A 150 26.42 0.98 -4.49
N VAL A 151 25.33 1.73 -4.38
CA VAL A 151 23.97 1.21 -4.63
C VAL A 151 23.80 0.88 -6.10
N ASP A 152 24.15 1.78 -7.00
CA ASP A 152 24.06 1.54 -8.46
C ASP A 152 24.98 0.41 -8.91
N LYS A 153 26.20 0.36 -8.37
CA LYS A 153 27.15 -0.71 -8.65
C LYS A 153 26.62 -2.06 -8.20
N LEU A 154 26.06 -2.14 -7.00
CA LEU A 154 25.48 -3.37 -6.46
C LEU A 154 24.25 -3.80 -7.26
N ALA A 155 23.33 -2.87 -7.54
CA ALA A 155 22.13 -3.13 -8.33
C ALA A 155 22.48 -3.66 -9.73
N THR A 156 23.46 -3.04 -10.39
CA THR A 156 23.97 -3.49 -11.70
C THR A 156 24.61 -4.87 -11.61
N ALA A 157 25.41 -5.14 -10.59
CA ALA A 157 26.06 -6.43 -10.41
C ALA A 157 25.06 -7.58 -10.19
N ILE A 158 23.94 -7.32 -9.51
CA ILE A 158 22.91 -8.31 -9.21
C ILE A 158 21.93 -8.49 -10.37
N ALA A 159 21.43 -7.39 -10.93
CA ALA A 159 20.30 -7.39 -11.83
C ALA A 159 20.59 -6.93 -13.27
N GLY A 160 21.80 -6.42 -13.55
CA GLY A 160 22.15 -5.85 -14.86
C GLY A 160 22.16 -6.83 -16.04
N GLY A 161 22.18 -8.14 -15.77
CA GLY A 161 22.09 -9.19 -16.80
C GLY A 161 20.65 -9.65 -17.08
N GLN A 162 19.65 -9.15 -16.36
CA GLN A 162 18.27 -9.61 -16.51
C GLN A 162 17.56 -8.89 -17.67
N SER A 163 16.77 -9.64 -18.44
CA SER A 163 16.05 -9.13 -19.61
C SER A 163 14.68 -8.54 -19.27
N LYS A 164 14.14 -8.89 -18.10
CA LYS A 164 12.82 -8.51 -17.61
C LYS A 164 12.90 -7.79 -16.27
N GLY A 165 12.06 -6.79 -16.07
CA GLY A 165 11.98 -6.08 -14.79
C GLY A 165 11.62 -6.98 -13.63
N GLY A 166 10.74 -7.96 -13.84
CA GLY A 166 10.38 -8.94 -12.81
C GLY A 166 11.55 -9.87 -12.43
N GLU A 167 12.34 -10.32 -13.39
CA GLU A 167 13.57 -11.11 -13.13
C GLU A 167 14.58 -10.27 -12.31
N ALA A 168 14.78 -9.02 -12.69
CA ALA A 168 15.66 -8.10 -11.98
C ALA A 168 15.20 -7.88 -10.53
N ALA A 169 13.89 -7.65 -10.32
CA ALA A 169 13.32 -7.48 -9.00
C ALA A 169 13.48 -8.73 -8.12
N GLN A 170 13.27 -9.92 -8.67
CA GLN A 170 13.49 -11.19 -7.97
C GLN A 170 14.96 -11.37 -7.59
N ALA A 171 15.89 -11.16 -8.54
CA ALA A 171 17.33 -11.28 -8.28
C ALA A 171 17.78 -10.34 -7.14
N LEU A 172 17.30 -9.10 -7.13
CA LEU A 172 17.58 -8.14 -6.05
C LEU A 172 16.99 -8.60 -4.72
N ALA A 173 15.72 -9.02 -4.70
CA ALA A 173 15.04 -9.48 -3.49
C ALA A 173 15.73 -10.73 -2.90
N ASP A 174 16.11 -11.68 -3.72
CA ASP A 174 16.78 -12.90 -3.29
C ASP A 174 18.17 -12.59 -2.74
N LYS A 175 18.94 -11.74 -3.42
CA LYS A 175 20.27 -11.34 -2.95
C LYS A 175 20.21 -10.60 -1.61
N LEU A 176 19.26 -9.69 -1.44
CA LEU A 176 19.05 -8.97 -0.17
C LEU A 176 18.59 -9.90 0.95
N ARG A 177 17.77 -10.91 0.64
CA ARG A 177 17.31 -11.91 1.61
C ARG A 177 18.43 -12.86 2.04
N GLU A 178 19.29 -13.26 1.10
CA GLU A 178 20.39 -14.20 1.38
C GLU A 178 21.56 -13.57 2.11
N SER A 179 21.93 -12.35 1.77
CA SER A 179 23.16 -11.70 2.26
C SER A 179 22.96 -10.28 2.80
N GLY A 180 21.76 -9.77 2.76
CA GLY A 180 21.41 -8.50 3.36
C GLY A 180 21.21 -8.66 4.88
N TRP A 181 21.46 -7.59 5.60
CA TRP A 181 21.12 -7.48 7.02
C TRP A 181 20.50 -6.12 7.29
N PHE A 182 19.68 -6.07 8.32
CA PHE A 182 18.98 -4.85 8.66
C PHE A 182 19.83 -4.02 9.64
N SER A 183 20.07 -2.76 9.28
CA SER A 183 20.75 -1.81 10.15
C SER A 183 19.86 -0.59 10.37
N HIS A 184 19.75 -0.13 11.62
CA HIS A 184 19.04 1.10 11.95
C HIS A 184 19.85 2.37 11.70
N GLY A 185 21.05 2.25 11.13
CA GLY A 185 21.94 3.40 10.88
C GLY A 185 22.46 4.09 12.15
N LEU A 186 22.35 3.44 13.31
CA LEU A 186 22.71 4.03 14.61
C LEU A 186 24.19 3.85 14.99
N ASN A 187 24.97 3.18 14.19
CA ASN A 187 26.41 3.09 14.37
C ASN A 187 27.09 3.99 13.37
N GLY A 188 27.11 5.27 13.67
CA GLY A 188 28.08 6.18 13.10
C GLY A 188 29.44 5.88 13.73
N ASP A 189 30.22 5.04 13.08
CA ASP A 189 31.66 4.97 13.23
C ASP A 189 32.27 5.20 11.85
#